data_76857794fad4f0ee81fc0355fffb08ff
#
_entry.id   76857794fad4f0ee81fc0355fffb08ff
#
_cell.length_a   1.000
_cell.length_b   1.000
_cell.length_c   1.000
_cell.angle_alpha   90.00
_cell.angle_beta   90.00
_cell.angle_gamma   90.00
#
_symmetry.space_group_name_H-M   'P 1'
#
loop_
_entity.id
_entity.type
_entity.pdbx_description
1 polymer ?
#
loop_
_entity_poly.entity_id
_entity_poly.type
_entity_poly.pdbx_seq_one_letter_code
_entity_poly.pdbx_strand_id
1 'polypeptide(L)'
;MRHPKDAARWGMVAVVAAIPSLADAETIRLAAAATPSLQQVIDHARPGDELVLESGEFSGPITVGTSIAMRGKPEAAIRGNGQGSVVTITAEDVIFSGMTVTGAGGSLEDMNSGVFVARTAKRAIVEKNRIEGNLYGIYLHGADDSMARDNVIIGTGEGRLSETGNGVTVWNAPGARVTGNDISFGRDGIATNASKRNVFSGNRFSNLRFAIHYMYTDDSEISDNVSTGNSVGYAIMFSSRLKITGNVSDGDRDHGLLLNYANSSTITGNTVRGHMQPASRWSERGIRSQEHGVPAADDETAADTSGMRPGPEKCVFIYNANRNRLRDNRFEGCDIGIHFTAGSEGNMMSGNAFIANRNQVKYVGTRYVDWSEKGRGNYWSDNPAFDLDGDGIADNPYRPNDLIDRVLWTAPQARVLTSSPAVQVVRWAQARFPALLPGGVTDSHPLMSPPQPPREPRS
;
A
#
# COMPACT_ATOMS: atom_id res chain seq x y z
N MET A 1 92.91 21.16 11.40
CA MET A 1 91.92 21.39 12.45
C MET A 1 90.63 20.67 12.02
N ARG A 2 90.31 19.55 12.70
CA ARG A 2 89.18 18.68 12.35
C ARG A 2 88.07 18.89 13.37
N HIS A 3 86.87 19.19 12.88
CA HIS A 3 85.69 19.21 13.72
C HIS A 3 85.07 17.80 13.78
N PRO A 4 84.51 17.34 14.92
CA PRO A 4 83.77 16.11 15.03
C PRO A 4 82.30 16.33 14.70
N LYS A 5 81.70 15.35 14.04
CA LYS A 5 80.26 15.27 13.72
C LYS A 5 79.51 14.61 14.87
N ASP A 6 78.58 15.31 15.50
CA ASP A 6 77.66 14.73 16.45
C ASP A 6 76.52 14.07 15.68
N ALA A 7 76.40 12.77 15.88
CA ALA A 7 75.30 11.97 15.35
C ALA A 7 74.15 11.85 16.41
N ALA A 8 73.09 12.61 16.22
CA ALA A 8 71.90 12.46 17.04
C ALA A 8 71.12 11.16 16.70
N ARG A 9 71.04 10.22 17.65
CA ARG A 9 70.25 9.04 17.59
C ARG A 9 68.82 9.42 17.93
N TRP A 10 67.87 9.32 16.94
CA TRP A 10 66.48 9.39 17.17
C TRP A 10 65.96 8.02 17.60
N GLY A 11 65.49 7.90 18.85
CA GLY A 11 64.80 6.72 19.34
C GLY A 11 63.44 6.66 18.76
N MET A 12 63.13 5.64 17.97
CA MET A 12 61.76 5.38 17.46
C MET A 12 60.97 4.73 18.58
N VAL A 13 60.02 5.49 19.18
CA VAL A 13 59.04 4.94 20.11
C VAL A 13 57.94 4.29 19.26
N ALA A 14 57.93 2.97 19.23
CA ALA A 14 56.83 2.22 18.64
C ALA A 14 55.62 2.31 19.57
N VAL A 15 54.61 3.12 19.21
CA VAL A 15 53.31 3.08 19.83
C VAL A 15 52.61 1.83 19.28
N VAL A 16 52.57 0.78 20.07
CA VAL A 16 51.70 -0.37 19.79
C VAL A 16 50.28 0.07 20.10
N ALA A 17 49.52 0.46 19.09
CA ALA A 17 48.09 0.62 19.19
C ALA A 17 47.51 -0.77 19.43
N ALA A 18 47.00 -1.03 20.64
CA ALA A 18 46.19 -2.20 20.93
C ALA A 18 44.94 -2.13 20.06
N ILE A 19 44.87 -2.97 19.03
CA ILE A 19 43.64 -3.21 18.30
C ILE A 19 42.71 -3.88 19.30
N PRO A 20 41.54 -3.33 19.61
CA PRO A 20 40.58 -4.02 20.46
C PRO A 20 40.26 -5.34 19.76
N SER A 21 40.50 -6.45 20.42
CA SER A 21 40.01 -7.78 20.02
C SER A 21 38.52 -7.66 19.83
N LEU A 22 37.99 -7.88 18.62
CA LEU A 22 36.59 -8.18 18.43
C LEU A 22 36.31 -9.42 19.27
N ALA A 23 35.65 -9.26 20.41
CA ALA A 23 35.16 -10.40 21.17
C ALA A 23 34.28 -11.21 20.22
N ASP A 24 34.52 -12.51 20.10
CA ASP A 24 33.71 -13.40 19.28
C ASP A 24 32.25 -13.29 19.73
N ALA A 25 31.31 -13.14 18.77
CA ALA A 25 29.89 -13.13 19.02
C ALA A 25 29.49 -14.44 19.68
N GLU A 26 28.78 -14.36 20.80
CA GLU A 26 28.33 -15.53 21.57
C GLU A 26 26.87 -15.89 21.21
N THR A 27 26.58 -17.20 21.18
CA THR A 27 25.20 -17.68 21.07
C THR A 27 24.70 -18.04 22.46
N ILE A 28 23.79 -17.22 22.97
CA ILE A 28 23.14 -17.39 24.30
C ILE A 28 21.79 -18.08 24.09
N ARG A 29 21.58 -19.24 24.74
CA ARG A 29 20.30 -19.95 24.70
C ARG A 29 19.53 -19.75 26.00
N LEU A 30 18.26 -19.35 25.89
CA LEU A 30 17.40 -19.07 27.05
C LEU A 30 16.13 -19.91 27.00
N ALA A 31 15.86 -20.65 28.07
CA ALA A 31 14.57 -21.32 28.27
C ALA A 31 13.56 -20.38 28.93
N ALA A 32 12.27 -20.53 28.67
CA ALA A 32 11.23 -19.61 29.10
C ALA A 32 11.12 -19.43 30.64
N ALA A 33 11.38 -20.46 31.41
CA ALA A 33 11.35 -20.42 32.88
C ALA A 33 12.72 -20.18 33.53
N ALA A 34 13.72 -19.76 32.78
CA ALA A 34 15.08 -19.61 33.27
C ALA A 34 15.26 -18.35 34.13
N THR A 35 16.20 -18.41 35.06
CA THR A 35 16.75 -17.26 35.74
C THR A 35 18.19 -17.12 35.28
N PRO A 36 18.63 -15.95 34.80
CA PRO A 36 18.00 -14.62 34.84
C PRO A 36 16.81 -14.45 33.84
N SER A 37 16.00 -13.39 34.04
CA SER A 37 14.88 -13.05 33.15
C SER A 37 15.37 -12.65 31.74
N LEU A 38 14.47 -12.70 30.76
CA LEU A 38 14.79 -12.30 29.40
C LEU A 38 15.44 -10.88 29.30
N GLN A 39 14.86 -9.89 30.01
CA GLN A 39 15.43 -8.53 30.04
C GLN A 39 16.84 -8.51 30.64
N GLN A 40 17.08 -9.24 31.72
CA GLN A 40 18.42 -9.31 32.33
C GLN A 40 19.45 -9.92 31.38
N VAL A 41 19.06 -10.92 30.56
CA VAL A 41 19.96 -11.50 29.55
C VAL A 41 20.26 -10.49 28.44
N ILE A 42 19.21 -9.76 27.97
CA ILE A 42 19.38 -8.70 26.97
C ILE A 42 20.34 -7.61 27.48
N ASP A 43 20.20 -7.17 28.73
CA ASP A 43 21.00 -6.11 29.34
C ASP A 43 22.50 -6.49 29.47
N HIS A 44 22.81 -7.77 29.54
CA HIS A 44 24.18 -8.28 29.63
C HIS A 44 24.78 -8.72 28.29
N ALA A 45 23.97 -8.78 27.22
CA ALA A 45 24.41 -9.16 25.90
C ALA A 45 25.33 -8.09 25.29
N ARG A 46 26.30 -8.54 24.49
CA ARG A 46 27.27 -7.69 23.79
C ARG A 46 26.84 -7.46 22.35
N PRO A 47 27.27 -6.36 21.72
CA PRO A 47 27.05 -6.18 20.30
C PRO A 47 27.58 -7.35 19.47
N GLY A 48 26.70 -7.89 18.62
CA GLY A 48 26.97 -9.05 17.78
C GLY A 48 26.50 -10.38 18.36
N ASP A 49 26.14 -10.46 19.62
CA ASP A 49 25.62 -11.71 20.22
C ASP A 49 24.31 -12.15 19.57
N GLU A 50 24.11 -13.48 19.55
CA GLU A 50 22.85 -14.10 19.14
C GLU A 50 22.13 -14.68 20.37
N LEU A 51 20.93 -14.17 20.64
CA LEU A 51 20.06 -14.70 21.69
C LEU A 51 19.00 -15.62 21.08
N VAL A 52 19.06 -16.90 21.41
CA VAL A 52 18.13 -17.92 20.95
C VAL A 52 17.13 -18.24 22.08
N LEU A 53 15.88 -17.89 21.87
CA LEU A 53 14.79 -18.19 22.78
C LEU A 53 14.25 -19.60 22.46
N GLU A 54 14.31 -20.50 23.41
CA GLU A 54 13.70 -21.84 23.30
C GLU A 54 12.17 -21.74 23.35
N SER A 55 11.48 -22.84 23.02
CA SER A 55 10.00 -22.88 23.08
C SER A 55 9.47 -22.51 24.45
N GLY A 56 8.37 -21.75 24.47
CA GLY A 56 7.69 -21.31 25.68
C GLY A 56 7.42 -19.81 25.75
N GLU A 57 6.75 -19.38 26.82
CA GLU A 57 6.32 -17.99 27.02
C GLU A 57 7.32 -17.22 27.88
N PHE A 58 7.79 -16.10 27.36
CA PHE A 58 8.66 -15.13 28.02
C PHE A 58 7.86 -13.91 28.45
N SER A 59 8.14 -13.36 29.61
CA SER A 59 7.49 -12.16 30.11
C SER A 59 8.08 -10.91 29.43
N GLY A 60 7.20 -10.07 28.83
CA GLY A 60 7.45 -8.70 28.43
C GLY A 60 6.86 -7.70 29.44
N PRO A 61 6.98 -6.39 29.18
CA PRO A 61 7.68 -5.78 28.05
C PRO A 61 9.21 -5.93 28.12
N ILE A 62 9.87 -5.90 26.95
CA ILE A 62 11.33 -5.92 26.86
C ILE A 62 11.85 -4.74 26.03
N THR A 63 13.08 -4.30 26.34
CA THR A 63 13.80 -3.28 25.58
C THR A 63 15.12 -3.85 25.06
N VAL A 64 15.34 -3.77 23.73
CA VAL A 64 16.58 -4.23 23.10
C VAL A 64 17.45 -3.01 22.81
N GLY A 65 18.39 -2.74 23.73
CA GLY A 65 19.30 -1.59 23.70
C GLY A 65 20.70 -1.90 23.15
N THR A 66 20.93 -3.12 22.71
CA THR A 66 22.21 -3.59 22.17
C THR A 66 22.00 -4.22 20.79
N SER A 67 22.95 -4.03 19.89
CA SER A 67 22.91 -4.57 18.52
C SER A 67 23.12 -6.09 18.53
N ILE A 68 22.03 -6.84 18.72
CA ILE A 68 22.01 -8.30 18.83
C ILE A 68 21.00 -8.91 17.84
N ALA A 69 21.18 -10.21 17.58
CA ALA A 69 20.18 -11.02 16.89
C ALA A 69 19.33 -11.82 17.90
N MET A 70 18.03 -11.56 17.97
CA MET A 70 17.11 -12.36 18.78
C MET A 70 16.31 -13.30 17.88
N ARG A 71 16.40 -14.61 18.15
CA ARG A 71 15.71 -15.64 17.36
C ARG A 71 14.89 -16.57 18.23
N GLY A 72 13.61 -16.66 17.94
CA GLY A 72 12.71 -17.63 18.57
C GLY A 72 12.77 -18.99 17.90
N LYS A 73 12.79 -20.04 18.70
CA LYS A 73 12.45 -21.41 18.25
C LYS A 73 10.93 -21.50 18.02
N PRO A 74 10.43 -22.52 17.32
CA PRO A 74 8.99 -22.74 17.22
C PRO A 74 8.32 -22.66 18.60
N GLU A 75 7.17 -21.96 18.67
CA GLU A 75 6.40 -21.72 19.91
C GLU A 75 7.09 -20.78 20.93
N ALA A 76 8.20 -20.13 20.62
CA ALA A 76 8.72 -19.07 21.46
C ALA A 76 7.80 -17.85 21.39
N ALA A 77 7.31 -17.37 22.54
CA ALA A 77 6.37 -16.26 22.62
C ALA A 77 6.82 -15.22 23.65
N ILE A 78 6.63 -13.94 23.33
CA ILE A 78 6.81 -12.84 24.29
C ILE A 78 5.43 -12.24 24.56
N ARG A 79 5.00 -12.29 25.81
CA ARG A 79 3.73 -11.74 26.26
C ARG A 79 3.97 -10.46 27.05
N GLY A 80 3.41 -9.35 26.60
CA GLY A 80 3.33 -8.10 27.34
C GLY A 80 2.37 -8.18 28.52
N ASN A 81 2.39 -7.15 29.34
CA ASN A 81 1.56 -7.04 30.55
C ASN A 81 0.33 -6.13 30.38
N GLY A 82 -0.04 -5.80 29.14
CA GLY A 82 -1.14 -4.87 28.82
C GLY A 82 -0.76 -3.40 28.93
N GLN A 83 0.52 -3.07 29.04
CA GLN A 83 1.01 -1.69 29.12
C GLN A 83 2.18 -1.46 28.14
N GLY A 84 2.16 -0.32 27.45
CA GLY A 84 3.22 0.03 26.51
C GLY A 84 3.34 -0.93 25.34
N SER A 85 4.49 -0.92 24.67
CA SER A 85 4.84 -1.86 23.61
C SER A 85 5.47 -3.13 24.21
N VAL A 86 5.19 -4.29 23.59
CA VAL A 86 5.73 -5.57 24.09
C VAL A 86 7.24 -5.67 23.90
N VAL A 87 7.69 -5.25 22.71
CA VAL A 87 9.12 -5.21 22.35
C VAL A 87 9.45 -3.80 21.88
N THR A 88 10.43 -3.16 22.53
CA THR A 88 10.98 -1.87 22.12
C THR A 88 12.42 -2.05 21.66
N ILE A 89 12.71 -1.74 20.39
CA ILE A 89 14.06 -1.80 19.83
C ILE A 89 14.63 -0.38 19.78
N THR A 90 15.77 -0.16 20.46
CA THR A 90 16.43 1.15 20.51
C THR A 90 17.85 1.14 19.95
N ALA A 91 18.48 -0.02 19.78
CA ALA A 91 19.79 -0.16 19.16
C ALA A 91 19.69 -0.35 17.65
N GLU A 92 20.72 0.08 16.93
CA GLU A 92 20.90 -0.17 15.50
C GLU A 92 21.19 -1.65 15.20
N ASP A 93 20.90 -2.10 13.96
CA ASP A 93 21.27 -3.41 13.44
C ASP A 93 20.70 -4.61 14.22
N VAL A 94 19.64 -4.40 15.00
CA VAL A 94 18.96 -5.49 15.71
C VAL A 94 18.18 -6.36 14.72
N ILE A 95 18.30 -7.69 14.89
CA ILE A 95 17.43 -8.66 14.21
C ILE A 95 16.49 -9.27 15.23
N PHE A 96 15.18 -9.15 15.01
CA PHE A 96 14.13 -9.73 15.85
C PHE A 96 13.29 -10.70 15.00
N SER A 97 13.35 -11.99 15.30
CA SER A 97 12.86 -13.02 14.38
C SER A 97 12.25 -14.24 15.07
N GLY A 98 11.19 -14.79 14.46
CA GLY A 98 10.67 -16.14 14.78
C GLY A 98 9.83 -16.24 16.05
N MET A 99 9.24 -15.15 16.52
CA MET A 99 8.51 -15.10 17.80
C MET A 99 7.04 -14.80 17.63
N THR A 100 6.22 -15.32 18.55
CA THR A 100 4.86 -14.83 18.76
C THR A 100 4.90 -13.65 19.74
N VAL A 101 4.24 -12.53 19.41
CA VAL A 101 4.25 -11.30 20.22
C VAL A 101 2.83 -10.84 20.48
N THR A 102 2.43 -10.81 21.77
CA THR A 102 1.07 -10.46 22.19
C THR A 102 1.07 -9.59 23.45
N GLY A 103 -0.04 -8.89 23.72
CA GLY A 103 -0.28 -8.26 25.00
C GLY A 103 0.29 -6.84 25.15
N ALA A 104 0.35 -6.06 24.07
CA ALA A 104 0.60 -4.62 24.12
C ALA A 104 -0.53 -3.87 24.84
N GLY A 105 -0.24 -2.66 25.32
CA GLY A 105 -1.25 -1.73 25.81
C GLY A 105 -2.18 -1.19 24.73
N GLY A 106 -3.23 -0.46 25.12
CA GLY A 106 -4.27 0.07 24.25
C GLY A 106 -4.17 1.58 23.96
N SER A 107 -3.05 2.24 24.23
CA SER A 107 -2.89 3.69 23.99
C SER A 107 -2.43 3.98 22.57
N LEU A 108 -3.30 4.67 21.79
CA LEU A 108 -2.96 5.18 20.45
C LEU A 108 -1.92 6.32 20.56
N GLU A 109 -2.02 7.16 21.58
CA GLU A 109 -1.12 8.29 21.81
C GLU A 109 0.31 7.82 22.08
N ASP A 110 0.46 6.77 22.90
CA ASP A 110 1.76 6.17 23.20
C ASP A 110 2.23 5.17 22.13
N MET A 111 1.47 5.00 21.06
CA MET A 111 1.80 4.09 19.94
C MET A 111 2.06 2.65 20.41
N ASN A 112 1.29 2.15 21.38
CA ASN A 112 1.49 0.83 21.97
C ASN A 112 1.44 -0.28 20.91
N SER A 113 2.56 -0.97 20.73
CA SER A 113 2.81 -1.88 19.61
C SER A 113 3.25 -3.27 20.07
N GLY A 114 3.00 -4.28 19.23
CA GLY A 114 3.70 -5.54 19.39
C GLY A 114 5.22 -5.33 19.34
N VAL A 115 5.71 -4.65 18.29
CA VAL A 115 7.12 -4.27 18.15
C VAL A 115 7.23 -2.78 17.81
N PHE A 116 7.85 -2.01 18.69
CA PHE A 116 8.16 -0.60 18.48
C PHE A 116 9.64 -0.43 18.15
N VAL A 117 9.95 0.15 16.98
CA VAL A 117 11.32 0.41 16.53
C VAL A 117 11.58 1.91 16.62
N ALA A 118 12.41 2.30 17.57
CA ALA A 118 12.69 3.70 17.87
C ALA A 118 13.60 4.36 16.84
N ARG A 119 13.64 5.69 16.81
CA ARG A 119 14.46 6.49 15.89
C ARG A 119 15.95 6.14 15.91
N THR A 120 16.45 5.69 17.04
CA THR A 120 17.83 5.27 17.21
C THR A 120 18.12 3.89 16.62
N ALA A 121 17.11 3.07 16.41
CA ALA A 121 17.22 1.69 15.93
C ALA A 121 17.23 1.63 14.39
N LYS A 122 18.23 2.25 13.76
CA LYS A 122 18.40 2.20 12.31
C LYS A 122 18.74 0.78 11.84
N ARG A 123 18.30 0.44 10.64
CA ARG A 123 18.57 -0.87 10.00
C ARG A 123 18.06 -2.08 10.80
N ALA A 124 17.13 -1.86 11.72
CA ALA A 124 16.51 -2.96 12.46
C ALA A 124 15.71 -3.86 11.51
N ILE A 125 15.73 -5.15 11.75
CA ILE A 125 15.02 -6.17 10.99
C ILE A 125 14.03 -6.89 11.91
N VAL A 126 12.73 -6.76 11.62
CA VAL A 126 11.65 -7.49 12.29
C VAL A 126 11.09 -8.48 11.28
N GLU A 127 11.38 -9.78 11.45
CA GLU A 127 11.06 -10.76 10.44
C GLU A 127 10.50 -12.08 10.99
N LYS A 128 9.63 -12.73 10.18
CA LYS A 128 9.14 -14.10 10.46
C LYS A 128 8.49 -14.24 11.84
N ASN A 129 7.88 -13.17 12.34
CA ASN A 129 7.17 -13.15 13.60
C ASN A 129 5.67 -13.33 13.38
N ARG A 130 4.98 -13.83 14.38
CA ARG A 130 3.53 -13.78 14.53
C ARG A 130 3.18 -12.70 15.55
N ILE A 131 2.59 -11.60 15.11
CA ILE A 131 2.26 -10.44 15.96
C ILE A 131 0.74 -10.33 15.98
N GLU A 132 0.12 -10.63 17.12
CA GLU A 132 -1.33 -10.76 17.16
C GLU A 132 -1.98 -10.11 18.40
N GLY A 133 -3.19 -9.58 18.23
CA GLY A 133 -3.97 -8.98 19.30
C GLY A 133 -3.35 -7.71 19.90
N ASN A 134 -2.45 -7.06 19.20
CA ASN A 134 -1.85 -5.79 19.61
C ASN A 134 -2.53 -4.62 18.93
N LEU A 135 -2.49 -3.44 19.57
CA LEU A 135 -3.07 -2.22 19.00
C LEU A 135 -2.39 -1.85 17.68
N TYR A 136 -1.07 -1.66 17.66
CA TYR A 136 -0.25 -1.62 16.46
C TYR A 136 0.55 -2.93 16.37
N GLY A 137 0.70 -3.48 15.16
CA GLY A 137 1.57 -4.63 14.96
C GLY A 137 3.05 -4.24 15.08
N ILE A 138 3.60 -3.57 14.07
CA ILE A 138 4.97 -3.05 14.04
C ILE A 138 4.92 -1.53 13.82
N TYR A 139 5.64 -0.78 14.63
CA TYR A 139 5.76 0.67 14.47
C TYR A 139 7.22 1.08 14.21
N LEU A 140 7.53 1.51 12.99
CA LEU A 140 8.84 2.07 12.61
C LEU A 140 8.81 3.58 12.84
N HIS A 141 9.30 4.02 13.99
CA HIS A 141 9.25 5.43 14.42
C HIS A 141 10.57 6.14 14.15
N GLY A 142 10.73 6.75 12.98
CA GLY A 142 11.97 7.44 12.59
C GLY A 142 13.17 6.51 12.41
N ALA A 143 12.94 5.22 12.29
CA ALA A 143 13.97 4.19 12.17
C ALA A 143 14.39 4.02 10.70
N ASP A 144 15.40 4.78 10.28
CA ASP A 144 15.90 4.77 8.91
C ASP A 144 16.35 3.36 8.46
N ASP A 145 16.06 3.02 7.19
CA ASP A 145 16.48 1.80 6.51
C ASP A 145 16.07 0.49 7.22
N SER A 146 15.08 0.55 8.12
CA SER A 146 14.58 -0.62 8.85
C SER A 146 13.62 -1.46 8.02
N MET A 147 13.48 -2.73 8.39
CA MET A 147 12.72 -3.71 7.62
C MET A 147 11.72 -4.47 8.49
N ALA A 148 10.49 -4.60 7.98
CA ALA A 148 9.48 -5.54 8.46
C ALA A 148 9.18 -6.53 7.35
N ARG A 149 9.57 -7.82 7.51
CA ARG A 149 9.39 -8.79 6.42
C ARG A 149 8.92 -10.15 6.89
N ASP A 150 8.11 -10.78 6.04
CA ASP A 150 7.66 -12.17 6.23
C ASP A 150 6.96 -12.39 7.59
N ASN A 151 6.31 -11.35 8.15
CA ASN A 151 5.57 -11.46 9.40
C ASN A 151 4.09 -11.77 9.11
N VAL A 152 3.45 -12.48 10.03
CA VAL A 152 2.00 -12.61 10.11
C VAL A 152 1.51 -11.63 11.18
N ILE A 153 0.72 -10.63 10.76
CA ILE A 153 0.26 -9.56 11.65
C ILE A 153 -1.26 -9.57 11.70
N ILE A 154 -1.82 -9.83 12.87
CA ILE A 154 -3.25 -9.93 13.10
C ILE A 154 -3.66 -8.89 14.13
N GLY A 155 -4.39 -7.87 13.71
CA GLY A 155 -4.92 -6.87 14.64
C GLY A 155 -5.97 -7.43 15.57
N THR A 156 -6.58 -6.57 16.38
CA THR A 156 -7.57 -7.01 17.39
C THR A 156 -8.89 -7.47 16.75
N GLY A 157 -9.21 -6.99 15.54
CA GLY A 157 -10.48 -7.30 14.86
C GLY A 157 -11.73 -6.75 15.56
N GLU A 158 -11.59 -6.13 16.70
CA GLU A 158 -12.66 -5.68 17.59
C GLU A 158 -12.65 -4.14 17.74
N GLY A 159 -13.79 -3.58 18.15
CA GLY A 159 -13.91 -2.15 18.43
C GLY A 159 -14.18 -1.28 17.20
N ARG A 160 -14.14 0.04 17.41
CA ARG A 160 -14.29 1.02 16.34
C ARG A 160 -12.97 1.18 15.60
N LEU A 161 -13.04 1.48 14.30
CA LEU A 161 -11.82 1.73 13.51
C LEU A 161 -10.96 2.88 14.04
N SER A 162 -11.58 3.88 14.68
CA SER A 162 -10.87 4.96 15.36
C SER A 162 -10.06 4.53 16.56
N GLU A 163 -10.39 3.38 17.14
CA GLU A 163 -9.77 2.82 18.33
C GLU A 163 -8.74 1.72 18.00
N THR A 164 -8.62 1.35 16.72
CA THR A 164 -7.68 0.33 16.26
C THR A 164 -6.45 0.96 15.58
N GLY A 165 -5.31 0.29 15.73
CA GLY A 165 -4.05 0.67 15.08
C GLY A 165 -3.80 -0.06 13.76
N ASN A 166 -2.68 0.17 13.16
CA ASN A 166 -2.29 -0.39 11.87
C ASN A 166 -1.46 -1.67 12.05
N GLY A 167 -1.44 -2.50 11.01
CA GLY A 167 -0.53 -3.65 10.97
C GLY A 167 0.93 -3.21 11.02
N VAL A 168 1.36 -2.40 10.05
CA VAL A 168 2.68 -1.76 10.06
C VAL A 168 2.52 -0.24 9.90
N THR A 169 3.12 0.52 10.81
CA THR A 169 3.20 1.98 10.69
C THR A 169 4.63 2.39 10.37
N VAL A 170 4.78 3.23 9.34
CA VAL A 170 6.06 3.84 8.92
C VAL A 170 5.93 5.34 9.09
N TRP A 171 6.46 5.87 10.18
CA TRP A 171 6.41 7.31 10.46
C TRP A 171 7.82 7.90 10.43
N ASN A 172 8.05 8.84 9.49
CA ASN A 172 9.32 9.52 9.32
C ASN A 172 10.54 8.57 9.32
N ALA A 173 10.39 7.41 8.66
CA ALA A 173 11.41 6.36 8.58
C ALA A 173 11.82 6.14 7.10
N PRO A 174 12.68 7.00 6.53
CA PRO A 174 13.13 6.89 5.15
C PRO A 174 13.87 5.57 4.89
N GLY A 175 13.66 5.01 3.69
CA GLY A 175 14.29 3.75 3.29
C GLY A 175 13.64 2.49 3.89
N ALA A 176 12.53 2.63 4.61
CA ALA A 176 11.84 1.48 5.21
C ALA A 176 11.41 0.46 4.14
N ARG A 177 11.56 -0.83 4.46
CA ARG A 177 11.13 -1.94 3.63
C ARG A 177 10.08 -2.77 4.36
N VAL A 178 8.88 -2.86 3.78
CA VAL A 178 7.80 -3.70 4.32
C VAL A 178 7.45 -4.72 3.25
N THR A 179 7.90 -5.97 3.43
CA THR A 179 7.88 -6.95 2.35
C THR A 179 7.40 -8.33 2.80
N GLY A 180 6.55 -8.98 1.99
CA GLY A 180 6.15 -10.37 2.22
C GLY A 180 5.29 -10.60 3.48
N ASN A 181 4.71 -9.57 4.08
CA ASN A 181 3.90 -9.73 5.28
C ASN A 181 2.45 -10.11 4.94
N ASP A 182 1.82 -10.87 5.82
CA ASP A 182 0.39 -11.16 5.81
C ASP A 182 -0.29 -10.38 6.93
N ILE A 183 -1.16 -9.42 6.57
CA ILE A 183 -1.70 -8.42 7.50
C ILE A 183 -3.21 -8.41 7.46
N SER A 184 -3.84 -8.56 8.61
CA SER A 184 -5.30 -8.61 8.72
C SER A 184 -5.84 -8.03 10.03
N PHE A 185 -7.15 -7.68 10.04
CA PHE A 185 -7.93 -7.25 11.19
C PHE A 185 -7.44 -6.00 11.94
N GLY A 186 -6.60 -5.20 11.32
CA GLY A 186 -6.22 -3.88 11.83
C GLY A 186 -7.06 -2.74 11.21
N ARG A 187 -6.69 -1.50 11.52
CA ARG A 187 -7.24 -0.32 10.84
C ARG A 187 -6.76 -0.26 9.39
N ASP A 188 -5.48 -0.08 9.19
CA ASP A 188 -4.81 -0.11 7.90
C ASP A 188 -3.73 -1.20 7.90
N GLY A 189 -3.47 -1.82 6.75
CA GLY A 189 -2.40 -2.82 6.63
C GLY A 189 -1.03 -2.17 6.81
N ILE A 190 -0.66 -1.30 5.88
CA ILE A 190 0.51 -0.43 6.02
C ILE A 190 0.04 1.02 6.01
N ALA A 191 0.37 1.79 7.04
CA ALA A 191 0.19 3.23 7.06
C ALA A 191 1.54 3.93 7.05
N THR A 192 1.77 4.83 6.10
CA THR A 192 3.00 5.62 6.05
C THR A 192 2.72 7.11 6.05
N ASN A 193 3.56 7.86 6.74
CA ASN A 193 3.46 9.32 6.79
C ASN A 193 4.86 9.95 6.90
N ALA A 194 5.07 11.06 6.18
CA ALA A 194 6.27 11.89 6.22
C ALA A 194 7.57 11.10 5.97
N SER A 195 7.56 10.15 5.01
CA SER A 195 8.71 9.30 4.70
C SER A 195 9.13 9.41 3.23
N LYS A 196 10.12 8.64 2.79
CA LYS A 196 10.58 8.60 1.39
C LYS A 196 11.49 7.40 1.13
N ARG A 197 11.67 7.05 -0.14
CA ARG A 197 12.52 5.94 -0.59
C ARG A 197 12.15 4.60 0.03
N ASN A 198 10.86 4.41 0.30
CA ASN A 198 10.35 3.17 0.89
C ASN A 198 10.05 2.13 -0.19
N VAL A 199 10.05 0.87 0.21
CA VAL A 199 9.64 -0.25 -0.64
C VAL A 199 8.61 -1.08 0.10
N PHE A 200 7.39 -1.15 -0.45
CA PHE A 200 6.32 -1.99 0.07
C PHE A 200 5.96 -3.02 -1.01
N SER A 201 6.38 -4.28 -0.81
CA SER A 201 6.22 -5.28 -1.86
C SER A 201 5.85 -6.66 -1.36
N GLY A 202 5.05 -7.38 -2.18
CA GLY A 202 4.71 -8.77 -1.91
C GLY A 202 3.86 -9.00 -0.65
N ASN A 203 3.24 -7.96 -0.09
CA ASN A 203 2.41 -8.10 1.09
C ASN A 203 0.99 -8.54 0.74
N ARG A 204 0.31 -9.21 1.65
CA ARG A 204 -1.09 -9.64 1.56
C ARG A 204 -1.92 -8.91 2.61
N PHE A 205 -3.11 -8.47 2.23
CA PHE A 205 -3.97 -7.66 3.07
C PHE A 205 -5.41 -8.16 3.02
N SER A 206 -6.04 -8.35 4.18
CA SER A 206 -7.45 -8.69 4.25
C SER A 206 -8.14 -8.14 5.50
N ASN A 207 -9.45 -7.90 5.43
CA ASN A 207 -10.26 -7.40 6.56
C ASN A 207 -9.74 -6.11 7.18
N LEU A 208 -9.34 -5.16 6.33
CA LEU A 208 -8.78 -3.86 6.72
C LEU A 208 -9.63 -2.72 6.12
N ARG A 209 -9.41 -1.51 6.63
CA ARG A 209 -9.91 -0.31 5.99
C ARG A 209 -9.15 -0.03 4.69
N PHE A 210 -7.87 0.15 4.77
CA PHE A 210 -6.95 0.29 3.63
C PHE A 210 -5.88 -0.80 3.68
N ALA A 211 -5.64 -1.45 2.54
CA ALA A 211 -4.47 -2.33 2.45
C ALA A 211 -3.18 -1.51 2.62
N ILE A 212 -3.05 -0.41 1.86
CA ILE A 212 -1.96 0.56 2.03
C ILE A 212 -2.53 1.97 2.08
N HIS A 213 -2.24 2.69 3.16
CA HIS A 213 -2.54 4.09 3.35
C HIS A 213 -1.25 4.91 3.26
N TYR A 214 -1.06 5.57 2.13
CA TYR A 214 0.17 6.25 1.75
C TYR A 214 -0.02 7.77 1.83
N MET A 215 0.66 8.45 2.77
CA MET A 215 0.52 9.88 2.95
C MET A 215 1.87 10.59 3.05
N TYR A 216 2.02 11.73 2.38
CA TYR A 216 3.22 12.59 2.43
C TYR A 216 4.53 11.80 2.30
N THR A 217 4.55 10.84 1.39
CA THR A 217 5.66 9.91 1.22
C THR A 217 6.04 9.83 -0.25
N ASP A 218 7.24 10.25 -0.58
CA ASP A 218 7.73 10.43 -1.94
C ASP A 218 8.77 9.39 -2.36
N ASP A 219 9.09 9.36 -3.67
CA ASP A 219 10.24 8.63 -4.25
C ASP A 219 10.29 7.14 -3.87
N SER A 220 9.15 6.47 -3.87
CA SER A 220 8.99 5.14 -3.27
C SER A 220 8.36 4.14 -4.24
N GLU A 221 8.40 2.87 -3.85
CA GLU A 221 7.85 1.75 -4.64
C GLU A 221 6.78 0.99 -3.88
N ILE A 222 5.69 0.68 -4.58
CA ILE A 222 4.58 -0.17 -4.10
C ILE A 222 4.39 -1.25 -5.18
N SER A 223 4.83 -2.47 -4.92
CA SER A 223 4.85 -3.51 -5.96
C SER A 223 4.39 -4.88 -5.47
N ASP A 224 3.71 -5.60 -6.36
CA ASP A 224 3.35 -7.02 -6.18
C ASP A 224 2.57 -7.32 -4.89
N ASN A 225 1.81 -6.34 -4.37
CA ASN A 225 0.97 -6.53 -3.20
C ASN A 225 -0.42 -7.03 -3.60
N VAL A 226 -1.07 -7.75 -2.70
CA VAL A 226 -2.42 -8.27 -2.90
C VAL A 226 -3.35 -7.75 -1.80
N SER A 227 -4.39 -7.01 -2.20
CA SER A 227 -5.49 -6.55 -1.35
C SER A 227 -6.72 -7.38 -1.64
N THR A 228 -7.34 -7.97 -0.63
CA THR A 228 -8.54 -8.79 -0.81
C THR A 228 -9.64 -8.40 0.16
N GLY A 229 -10.76 -7.92 -0.36
CA GLY A 229 -11.97 -7.67 0.42
C GLY A 229 -11.86 -6.55 1.46
N ASN A 230 -10.92 -5.64 1.34
CA ASN A 230 -10.77 -4.47 2.20
C ASN A 230 -11.79 -3.37 1.83
N SER A 231 -11.83 -2.25 2.57
CA SER A 231 -12.65 -1.12 2.13
C SER A 231 -12.01 -0.43 0.92
N VAL A 232 -10.70 -0.21 0.95
CA VAL A 232 -9.92 0.35 -0.17
C VAL A 232 -8.63 -0.45 -0.30
N GLY A 233 -8.22 -0.74 -1.51
CA GLY A 233 -6.94 -1.37 -1.78
C GLY A 233 -5.79 -0.42 -1.48
N TYR A 234 -5.47 0.45 -2.40
CA TYR A 234 -4.30 1.32 -2.34
C TYR A 234 -4.73 2.79 -2.33
N ALA A 235 -4.62 3.44 -1.18
CA ALA A 235 -4.91 4.86 -1.00
C ALA A 235 -3.61 5.67 -1.00
N ILE A 236 -3.36 6.39 -2.09
CA ILE A 236 -2.17 7.21 -2.31
C ILE A 236 -2.56 8.67 -2.18
N MET A 237 -2.07 9.33 -1.14
CA MET A 237 -2.46 10.70 -0.80
C MET A 237 -1.24 11.61 -0.60
N PHE A 238 -1.31 12.83 -1.15
CA PHE A 238 -0.29 13.88 -0.98
C PHE A 238 1.15 13.40 -1.20
N SER A 239 1.36 12.58 -2.22
CA SER A 239 2.63 11.90 -2.47
C SER A 239 3.03 12.00 -3.94
N SER A 240 4.31 11.94 -4.24
CA SER A 240 4.82 12.14 -5.61
C SER A 240 5.95 11.18 -5.96
N ARG A 241 6.14 10.96 -7.27
CA ARG A 241 7.23 10.18 -7.84
C ARG A 241 7.26 8.73 -7.35
N LEU A 242 6.08 8.12 -7.32
CA LEU A 242 5.93 6.73 -6.91
C LEU A 242 5.98 5.79 -8.12
N LYS A 243 6.45 4.57 -7.89
CA LYS A 243 6.27 3.42 -8.77
C LYS A 243 5.25 2.48 -8.15
N ILE A 244 4.11 2.32 -8.80
CA ILE A 244 3.01 1.47 -8.35
C ILE A 244 2.84 0.38 -9.40
N THR A 245 3.36 -0.83 -9.14
CA THR A 245 3.53 -1.84 -10.19
C THR A 245 3.09 -3.23 -9.74
N GLY A 246 2.30 -3.90 -10.57
CA GLY A 246 1.97 -5.33 -10.35
C GLY A 246 1.07 -5.60 -9.15
N ASN A 247 0.44 -4.59 -8.57
CA ASN A 247 -0.42 -4.79 -7.41
C ASN A 247 -1.81 -5.30 -7.84
N VAL A 248 -2.42 -6.10 -7.00
CA VAL A 248 -3.77 -6.65 -7.18
C VAL A 248 -4.70 -6.12 -6.09
N SER A 249 -5.85 -5.59 -6.49
CA SER A 249 -7.00 -5.28 -5.62
C SER A 249 -8.15 -6.17 -6.05
N ASP A 250 -8.56 -7.09 -5.20
CA ASP A 250 -9.57 -8.11 -5.52
C ASP A 250 -10.76 -8.03 -4.55
N GLY A 251 -11.91 -7.62 -5.06
CA GLY A 251 -13.14 -7.52 -4.29
C GLY A 251 -13.11 -6.50 -3.15
N ASP A 252 -12.25 -5.51 -3.20
CA ASP A 252 -12.31 -4.37 -2.28
C ASP A 252 -13.64 -3.63 -2.45
N ARG A 253 -14.11 -2.89 -1.44
CA ARG A 253 -15.47 -2.38 -1.41
C ARG A 253 -15.64 -1.05 -2.15
N ASP A 254 -14.86 -0.05 -1.79
CA ASP A 254 -15.04 1.32 -2.25
C ASP A 254 -14.13 1.68 -3.44
N HIS A 255 -12.83 1.47 -3.30
CA HIS A 255 -11.85 1.78 -4.34
C HIS A 255 -10.76 0.71 -4.41
N GLY A 256 -10.41 0.30 -5.63
CA GLY A 256 -9.19 -0.49 -5.82
C GLY A 256 -7.94 0.39 -5.67
N LEU A 257 -7.90 1.50 -6.42
CA LEU A 257 -6.82 2.48 -6.38
C LEU A 257 -7.40 3.88 -6.19
N LEU A 258 -6.98 4.57 -5.13
CA LEU A 258 -7.33 5.94 -4.84
C LEU A 258 -6.10 6.84 -4.97
N LEU A 259 -6.12 7.79 -5.90
CA LEU A 259 -5.11 8.81 -6.11
C LEU A 259 -5.66 10.17 -5.70
N ASN A 260 -5.22 10.68 -4.56
CA ASN A 260 -5.65 11.97 -4.02
C ASN A 260 -4.42 12.86 -3.82
N TYR A 261 -4.28 13.93 -4.62
CA TYR A 261 -3.05 14.74 -4.69
C TYR A 261 -1.78 13.90 -4.91
N ALA A 262 -1.91 12.76 -5.62
CA ALA A 262 -0.78 11.92 -6.03
C ALA A 262 -0.23 12.40 -7.36
N ASN A 263 1.06 12.75 -7.44
CA ASN A 263 1.60 13.44 -8.60
C ASN A 263 2.83 12.74 -9.20
N SER A 264 3.02 12.91 -10.50
CA SER A 264 4.25 12.53 -11.21
C SER A 264 4.67 11.07 -10.99
N SER A 265 3.69 10.18 -10.85
CA SER A 265 3.88 8.76 -10.51
C SER A 265 3.65 7.87 -11.73
N THR A 266 4.26 6.69 -11.72
CA THR A 266 4.08 5.65 -12.74
C THR A 266 3.27 4.50 -12.13
N ILE A 267 2.16 4.16 -12.77
CA ILE A 267 1.19 3.16 -12.31
C ILE A 267 1.04 2.15 -13.44
N THR A 268 1.67 0.99 -13.30
CA THR A 268 1.83 0.05 -14.42
C THR A 268 1.58 -1.39 -14.02
N GLY A 269 0.82 -2.10 -14.87
CA GLY A 269 0.62 -3.54 -14.68
C GLY A 269 -0.16 -3.91 -13.42
N ASN A 270 -0.97 -3.00 -12.88
CA ASN A 270 -1.82 -3.30 -11.73
C ASN A 270 -3.16 -3.87 -12.19
N THR A 271 -3.75 -4.72 -11.37
CA THR A 271 -5.08 -5.29 -11.61
C THR A 271 -6.04 -4.86 -10.51
N VAL A 272 -7.19 -4.31 -10.88
CA VAL A 272 -8.34 -4.13 -9.99
C VAL A 272 -9.47 -4.99 -10.49
N ARG A 273 -9.93 -5.90 -9.65
CA ARG A 273 -10.98 -6.87 -9.96
C ARG A 273 -12.19 -6.66 -9.06
N GLY A 274 -13.31 -6.35 -9.69
CA GLY A 274 -14.59 -6.19 -9.02
C GLY A 274 -15.40 -7.46 -9.01
N HIS A 275 -16.25 -7.60 -7.99
CA HIS A 275 -17.20 -8.70 -7.84
C HIS A 275 -18.55 -8.18 -7.41
N MET A 276 -19.61 -8.95 -7.67
CA MET A 276 -20.90 -8.72 -7.06
C MET A 276 -20.82 -9.01 -5.56
N GLN A 277 -21.18 -8.04 -4.73
CA GLN A 277 -21.03 -8.10 -3.27
C GLN A 277 -22.37 -7.76 -2.61
N PRO A 278 -22.67 -8.30 -1.40
CA PRO A 278 -23.86 -7.95 -0.65
C PRO A 278 -23.92 -6.42 -0.42
N ALA A 279 -25.05 -5.80 -0.74
CA ALA A 279 -25.25 -4.37 -0.59
C ALA A 279 -25.08 -3.91 0.88
N SER A 280 -25.32 -4.80 1.85
CA SER A 280 -25.09 -4.57 3.27
C SER A 280 -23.65 -4.14 3.63
N ARG A 281 -22.66 -4.50 2.83
CA ARG A 281 -21.26 -4.02 3.05
C ARG A 281 -21.11 -2.49 2.98
N TRP A 282 -22.07 -1.79 2.35
CA TRP A 282 -22.07 -0.33 2.26
C TRP A 282 -22.87 0.34 3.37
N SER A 283 -23.74 -0.39 4.09
CA SER A 283 -24.52 0.15 5.22
C SER A 283 -23.64 0.55 6.41
N GLU A 284 -22.48 -0.10 6.57
CA GLU A 284 -21.49 0.25 7.60
C GLU A 284 -20.71 1.53 7.29
N ARG A 285 -20.95 2.14 6.14
CA ARG A 285 -20.21 3.29 5.60
C ARG A 285 -20.36 4.54 6.46
N GLY A 286 -21.52 4.78 7.07
CA GLY A 286 -21.81 5.98 7.85
C GLY A 286 -20.90 6.16 9.08
N ILE A 287 -20.37 5.08 9.63
CA ILE A 287 -19.47 5.11 10.77
C ILE A 287 -18.01 5.27 10.32
N ARG A 288 -17.68 4.87 9.09
CA ARG A 288 -16.31 4.78 8.57
C ARG A 288 -15.91 5.92 7.61
N SER A 289 -16.86 6.60 6.97
CA SER A 289 -16.59 7.64 5.97
C SER A 289 -16.30 9.04 6.55
N GLN A 290 -16.74 9.34 7.77
CA GLN A 290 -16.54 10.67 8.39
C GLN A 290 -15.09 10.97 8.76
N GLU A 291 -14.22 9.98 8.78
CA GLU A 291 -12.83 10.13 9.28
C GLU A 291 -11.80 10.54 8.21
N HIS A 292 -12.17 10.74 6.92
CA HIS A 292 -11.15 10.72 5.86
C HIS A 292 -10.94 12.00 5.06
N GLY A 293 -11.68 13.07 5.32
CA GLY A 293 -11.54 14.30 4.53
C GLY A 293 -11.76 14.11 3.01
N VAL A 294 -12.16 12.93 2.58
CA VAL A 294 -12.68 12.68 1.25
C VAL A 294 -14.14 13.14 1.28
N PRO A 295 -14.54 14.11 0.43
CA PRO A 295 -15.94 14.50 0.34
C PRO A 295 -16.79 13.23 0.19
N ALA A 296 -17.81 13.07 1.04
CA ALA A 296 -18.80 12.06 0.82
C ALA A 296 -19.26 12.23 -0.64
N ALA A 297 -19.23 11.17 -1.42
CA ALA A 297 -19.84 11.20 -2.73
C ALA A 297 -21.30 11.65 -2.51
N ASP A 298 -21.76 12.60 -3.33
CA ASP A 298 -23.06 13.27 -3.24
C ASP A 298 -24.26 12.30 -3.39
N ASP A 299 -24.35 11.29 -2.57
CA ASP A 299 -25.40 10.30 -2.61
C ASP A 299 -26.01 10.12 -1.21
N GLU A 300 -26.90 11.06 -0.87
CA GLU A 300 -27.75 11.03 0.34
C GLU A 300 -28.91 10.02 0.23
N THR A 301 -28.94 9.17 -0.77
CA THR A 301 -29.93 8.12 -0.81
C THR A 301 -29.58 7.07 0.25
N ALA A 302 -30.48 6.87 1.21
CA ALA A 302 -30.43 5.75 2.14
C ALA A 302 -30.13 4.48 1.33
N ALA A 303 -28.90 3.96 1.49
CA ALA A 303 -28.42 2.86 0.67
C ALA A 303 -29.38 1.69 0.83
N ASP A 304 -30.00 1.27 -0.25
CA ASP A 304 -30.72 0.00 -0.29
C ASP A 304 -29.72 -1.09 0.07
N THR A 305 -29.86 -1.64 1.28
CA THR A 305 -28.97 -2.67 1.82
C THR A 305 -29.37 -4.06 1.35
N SER A 306 -30.45 -4.16 0.59
CA SER A 306 -30.93 -5.41 0.01
C SER A 306 -30.23 -5.73 -1.31
N GLY A 307 -29.98 -7.01 -1.56
CA GLY A 307 -29.46 -7.49 -2.83
C GLY A 307 -27.92 -7.41 -2.96
N MET A 308 -27.50 -7.40 -4.22
CA MET A 308 -26.08 -7.43 -4.61
C MET A 308 -25.75 -6.21 -5.46
N ARG A 309 -24.57 -5.65 -5.26
CA ARG A 309 -24.04 -4.57 -6.10
C ARG A 309 -22.58 -4.82 -6.48
N PRO A 310 -22.12 -4.30 -7.64
CA PRO A 310 -20.71 -4.44 -7.99
C PRO A 310 -19.82 -3.65 -7.03
N GLY A 311 -18.68 -4.19 -6.67
CA GLY A 311 -17.62 -3.55 -5.90
C GLY A 311 -16.26 -4.06 -6.35
N PRO A 312 -15.24 -3.20 -6.39
CA PRO A 312 -15.25 -1.85 -5.82
C PRO A 312 -16.19 -0.89 -6.59
N GLU A 313 -16.68 0.11 -5.85
CA GLU A 313 -17.48 1.18 -6.44
C GLU A 313 -16.70 1.88 -7.56
N LYS A 314 -15.40 2.08 -7.37
CA LYS A 314 -14.50 2.61 -8.39
C LYS A 314 -13.23 1.75 -8.48
N CYS A 315 -12.94 1.22 -9.67
CA CYS A 315 -11.62 0.59 -9.84
C CYS A 315 -10.51 1.59 -9.57
N VAL A 316 -10.62 2.79 -10.15
CA VAL A 316 -9.68 3.90 -9.92
C VAL A 316 -10.44 5.18 -9.62
N PHE A 317 -10.04 5.88 -8.57
CA PHE A 317 -10.50 7.24 -8.28
C PHE A 317 -9.33 8.22 -8.31
N ILE A 318 -9.42 9.26 -9.16
CA ILE A 318 -8.39 10.28 -9.34
C ILE A 318 -8.95 11.64 -8.95
N TYR A 319 -8.38 12.24 -7.91
CA TYR A 319 -8.77 13.55 -7.39
C TYR A 319 -7.55 14.46 -7.22
N ASN A 320 -7.51 15.60 -7.91
CA ASN A 320 -6.40 16.56 -7.88
C ASN A 320 -5.01 15.92 -8.03
N ALA A 321 -4.93 14.83 -8.81
CA ALA A 321 -3.70 14.09 -9.04
C ALA A 321 -3.18 14.35 -10.46
N ASN A 322 -1.93 14.78 -10.59
CA ASN A 322 -1.39 15.37 -11.81
C ASN A 322 -0.14 14.65 -12.33
N ARG A 323 0.02 14.68 -13.66
CA ARG A 323 1.23 14.19 -14.36
C ARG A 323 1.58 12.73 -14.06
N ASN A 324 0.57 11.89 -13.82
CA ASN A 324 0.74 10.47 -13.63
C ASN A 324 0.68 9.73 -14.97
N ARG A 325 1.33 8.57 -15.03
CA ARG A 325 1.31 7.67 -16.17
C ARG A 325 0.68 6.34 -15.77
N LEU A 326 -0.53 6.08 -16.28
CA LEU A 326 -1.23 4.82 -16.07
C LEU A 326 -1.10 3.98 -17.34
N ARG A 327 -0.37 2.87 -17.28
CA ARG A 327 -0.10 2.02 -18.44
C ARG A 327 -0.28 0.55 -18.13
N ASP A 328 -0.82 -0.16 -19.11
CA ASP A 328 -0.91 -1.63 -19.09
C ASP A 328 -1.57 -2.18 -17.81
N ASN A 329 -2.50 -1.41 -17.20
CA ASN A 329 -3.28 -1.83 -16.05
C ASN A 329 -4.58 -2.49 -16.51
N ARG A 330 -5.16 -3.33 -15.64
CA ARG A 330 -6.42 -4.01 -15.86
C ARG A 330 -7.45 -3.57 -14.82
N PHE A 331 -8.58 -3.03 -15.26
CA PHE A 331 -9.68 -2.51 -14.44
C PHE A 331 -10.97 -3.21 -14.86
N GLU A 332 -11.45 -4.16 -14.06
CA GLU A 332 -12.57 -5.02 -14.47
C GLU A 332 -13.64 -5.19 -13.40
N GLY A 333 -14.91 -5.26 -13.82
CA GLY A 333 -16.05 -5.64 -12.99
C GLY A 333 -16.49 -4.62 -11.93
N CYS A 334 -15.98 -3.39 -11.95
CA CYS A 334 -16.33 -2.33 -11.00
C CYS A 334 -17.64 -1.64 -11.38
N ASP A 335 -18.24 -0.90 -10.43
CA ASP A 335 -19.37 -0.03 -10.78
C ASP A 335 -18.90 1.12 -11.71
N ILE A 336 -17.74 1.70 -11.40
CA ILE A 336 -17.06 2.69 -12.26
C ILE A 336 -15.63 2.22 -12.51
N GLY A 337 -15.23 2.08 -13.79
CA GLY A 337 -13.86 1.73 -14.14
C GLY A 337 -12.87 2.79 -13.67
N ILE A 338 -13.07 4.05 -14.09
CA ILE A 338 -12.28 5.18 -13.60
C ILE A 338 -13.15 6.40 -13.34
N HIS A 339 -13.08 6.95 -12.14
CA HIS A 339 -13.65 8.25 -11.80
C HIS A 339 -12.53 9.29 -11.79
N PHE A 340 -12.60 10.21 -12.74
CA PHE A 340 -11.60 11.24 -12.98
C PHE A 340 -12.19 12.63 -12.74
N THR A 341 -11.65 13.39 -11.82
CA THR A 341 -12.18 14.70 -11.45
C THR A 341 -11.42 15.85 -12.10
N ALA A 342 -12.08 17.00 -12.22
CA ALA A 342 -11.44 18.27 -12.56
C ALA A 342 -10.27 18.57 -11.63
N GLY A 343 -9.26 19.31 -12.11
CA GLY A 343 -8.05 19.60 -11.34
C GLY A 343 -6.99 18.50 -11.43
N SER A 344 -7.25 17.42 -12.19
CA SER A 344 -6.28 16.36 -12.45
C SER A 344 -5.73 16.53 -13.87
N GLU A 345 -4.55 17.13 -14.00
CA GLU A 345 -3.99 17.55 -15.29
C GLU A 345 -2.73 16.77 -15.68
N GLY A 346 -2.50 16.65 -17.01
CA GLY A 346 -1.28 16.04 -17.56
C GLY A 346 -1.13 14.54 -17.28
N ASN A 347 -2.20 13.86 -16.92
CA ASN A 347 -2.19 12.40 -16.76
C ASN A 347 -2.25 11.74 -18.15
N MET A 348 -1.45 10.68 -18.31
CA MET A 348 -1.36 9.90 -19.54
C MET A 348 -1.89 8.50 -19.26
N MET A 349 -2.78 8.01 -20.14
CA MET A 349 -3.41 6.70 -20.00
C MET A 349 -3.33 5.97 -21.34
N SER A 350 -2.57 4.88 -21.40
CA SER A 350 -2.43 4.07 -22.61
C SER A 350 -2.18 2.61 -22.30
N GLY A 351 -2.68 1.72 -23.14
CA GLY A 351 -2.51 0.28 -22.95
C GLY A 351 -3.30 -0.30 -21.78
N ASN A 352 -4.17 0.46 -21.11
CA ASN A 352 -4.99 -0.09 -20.05
C ASN A 352 -6.18 -0.86 -20.62
N ALA A 353 -6.70 -1.83 -19.87
CA ALA A 353 -7.91 -2.57 -20.20
C ALA A 353 -9.04 -2.20 -19.23
N PHE A 354 -10.14 -1.67 -19.76
CA PHE A 354 -11.37 -1.41 -19.02
C PHE A 354 -12.43 -2.45 -19.43
N ILE A 355 -12.70 -3.41 -18.54
CA ILE A 355 -13.45 -4.61 -18.87
C ILE A 355 -14.69 -4.76 -18.00
N ALA A 356 -15.85 -4.88 -18.64
CA ALA A 356 -17.11 -5.20 -18.00
C ALA A 356 -17.45 -4.32 -16.78
N ASN A 357 -16.93 -3.10 -16.71
CA ASN A 357 -17.34 -2.14 -15.71
C ASN A 357 -18.76 -1.65 -16.04
N ARG A 358 -19.55 -1.35 -15.01
CA ARG A 358 -20.90 -0.85 -15.25
C ARG A 358 -20.88 0.50 -15.98
N ASN A 359 -19.94 1.37 -15.62
CA ASN A 359 -19.59 2.59 -16.32
C ASN A 359 -18.09 2.61 -16.53
N GLN A 360 -17.60 2.74 -17.77
CA GLN A 360 -16.15 2.71 -18.00
C GLN A 360 -15.47 3.94 -17.42
N VAL A 361 -16.03 5.12 -17.64
CA VAL A 361 -15.45 6.39 -17.17
C VAL A 361 -16.53 7.29 -16.60
N LYS A 362 -16.27 7.87 -15.43
CA LYS A 362 -16.99 9.04 -14.93
C LYS A 362 -16.02 10.21 -14.90
N TYR A 363 -16.15 11.13 -15.85
CA TYR A 363 -15.32 12.33 -15.92
C TYR A 363 -16.11 13.56 -15.47
N VAL A 364 -15.60 14.25 -14.48
CA VAL A 364 -16.15 15.53 -14.00
C VAL A 364 -15.20 16.65 -14.39
N GLY A 365 -15.48 17.31 -15.50
CA GLY A 365 -14.66 18.41 -16.03
C GLY A 365 -15.21 18.93 -17.34
N THR A 366 -14.68 20.07 -17.79
CA THR A 366 -15.12 20.75 -19.03
C THR A 366 -14.08 20.69 -20.16
N ARG A 367 -12.93 20.10 -19.92
CA ARG A 367 -11.86 19.98 -20.91
C ARG A 367 -12.00 18.71 -21.74
N TYR A 368 -11.51 18.76 -22.97
CA TYR A 368 -11.28 17.55 -23.76
C TYR A 368 -9.95 16.94 -23.36
N VAL A 369 -9.95 15.65 -23.09
CA VAL A 369 -8.76 14.88 -22.70
C VAL A 369 -8.65 13.67 -23.60
N ASP A 370 -7.55 13.54 -24.33
CA ASP A 370 -7.25 12.34 -25.12
C ASP A 370 -6.42 11.35 -24.29
N TRP A 371 -6.93 10.13 -24.19
CA TRP A 371 -6.28 9.03 -23.47
C TRP A 371 -5.60 8.07 -24.42
N SER A 372 -4.89 8.62 -25.38
CA SER A 372 -3.97 7.88 -26.26
C SER A 372 -2.58 8.48 -26.21
N GLU A 373 -1.56 7.68 -26.41
CA GLU A 373 -0.17 8.13 -26.48
C GLU A 373 0.55 7.43 -27.63
N LYS A 374 1.14 8.22 -28.53
CA LYS A 374 1.95 7.73 -29.66
C LYS A 374 1.22 6.69 -30.52
N GLY A 375 -0.06 6.92 -30.82
CA GLY A 375 -0.86 6.03 -31.62
C GLY A 375 -1.37 4.78 -30.90
N ARG A 376 -1.33 4.74 -29.58
CA ARG A 376 -1.87 3.63 -28.77
C ARG A 376 -2.74 4.16 -27.64
N GLY A 377 -3.99 3.77 -27.62
CA GLY A 377 -4.95 4.07 -26.58
C GLY A 377 -5.17 2.90 -25.61
N ASN A 378 -6.41 2.71 -25.18
CA ASN A 378 -6.79 1.70 -24.20
C ASN A 378 -7.82 0.73 -24.81
N TYR A 379 -7.99 -0.42 -24.18
CA TYR A 379 -9.04 -1.36 -24.54
C TYR A 379 -10.31 -1.06 -23.73
N TRP A 380 -11.46 -1.05 -24.41
CA TRP A 380 -12.77 -0.79 -23.86
C TRP A 380 -13.74 -1.90 -24.24
N SER A 381 -14.21 -2.69 -23.30
CA SER A 381 -15.04 -3.87 -23.57
C SER A 381 -16.42 -3.56 -24.15
N ASP A 382 -16.87 -2.32 -24.07
CA ASP A 382 -18.14 -1.83 -24.59
C ASP A 382 -17.98 -0.98 -25.85
N ASN A 383 -16.77 -0.90 -26.43
CA ASN A 383 -16.52 -0.22 -27.69
C ASN A 383 -16.95 -1.10 -28.87
N PRO A 384 -17.98 -0.72 -29.66
CA PRO A 384 -18.42 -1.47 -30.83
C PRO A 384 -17.56 -1.15 -32.08
N ALA A 385 -16.26 -1.06 -31.88
CA ALA A 385 -15.34 -0.63 -32.93
C ALA A 385 -15.03 -1.72 -33.97
N PHE A 386 -14.51 -1.28 -35.11
CA PHE A 386 -13.99 -2.13 -36.16
C PHE A 386 -12.58 -1.66 -36.55
N ASP A 387 -11.83 -2.57 -37.14
CA ASP A 387 -10.45 -2.39 -37.60
C ASP A 387 -10.40 -2.95 -39.03
N LEU A 388 -10.37 -2.07 -40.02
CA LEU A 388 -10.42 -2.42 -41.44
C LEU A 388 -9.05 -2.70 -42.03
N ASP A 389 -8.01 -2.12 -41.47
CA ASP A 389 -6.63 -2.30 -41.94
C ASP A 389 -5.87 -3.40 -41.18
N GLY A 390 -6.44 -3.90 -40.08
CA GLY A 390 -5.91 -5.05 -39.36
C GLY A 390 -4.70 -4.73 -38.49
N ASP A 391 -4.53 -3.48 -38.07
CA ASP A 391 -3.40 -3.05 -37.25
C ASP A 391 -3.61 -3.25 -35.74
N GLY A 392 -4.82 -3.69 -35.34
CA GLY A 392 -5.20 -3.94 -33.95
C GLY A 392 -5.67 -2.70 -33.19
N ILE A 393 -5.84 -1.57 -33.91
CA ILE A 393 -6.36 -0.32 -33.41
C ILE A 393 -7.70 -0.04 -34.10
N ALA A 394 -8.66 0.45 -33.35
CA ALA A 394 -9.96 0.78 -33.95
C ALA A 394 -9.86 2.02 -34.87
N ASP A 395 -10.48 1.95 -36.05
CA ASP A 395 -10.54 3.04 -37.04
C ASP A 395 -11.30 4.28 -36.52
N ASN A 396 -12.12 4.13 -35.49
CA ASN A 396 -12.88 5.23 -34.91
C ASN A 396 -12.47 5.48 -33.46
N PRO A 397 -12.31 6.76 -33.07
CA PRO A 397 -12.10 7.13 -31.68
C PRO A 397 -13.27 6.66 -30.79
N TYR A 398 -12.95 6.23 -29.58
CA TYR A 398 -13.92 5.90 -28.55
C TYR A 398 -14.13 7.06 -27.58
N ARG A 399 -15.39 7.27 -27.16
CA ARG A 399 -15.77 8.33 -26.20
C ARG A 399 -16.61 7.76 -25.08
N PRO A 400 -16.01 7.43 -23.93
CA PRO A 400 -16.70 6.80 -22.81
C PRO A 400 -17.64 7.74 -22.03
N ASN A 401 -17.74 9.02 -22.39
CA ASN A 401 -18.57 10.03 -21.71
C ASN A 401 -19.47 10.74 -22.73
N ASP A 402 -20.39 10.03 -23.33
CA ASP A 402 -21.36 10.62 -24.24
C ASP A 402 -22.59 11.21 -23.49
N LEU A 403 -23.54 11.80 -24.22
CA LEU A 403 -24.78 12.32 -23.60
C LEU A 403 -25.62 11.21 -22.98
N ILE A 404 -25.56 10.02 -23.54
CA ILE A 404 -26.30 8.85 -23.05
C ILE A 404 -25.77 8.43 -21.68
N ASP A 405 -24.44 8.41 -21.51
CA ASP A 405 -23.82 8.12 -20.22
C ASP A 405 -24.23 9.12 -19.14
N ARG A 406 -24.33 10.40 -19.48
CA ARG A 406 -24.85 11.44 -18.56
C ARG A 406 -26.32 11.19 -18.19
N VAL A 407 -27.15 10.78 -19.14
CA VAL A 407 -28.53 10.39 -18.85
C VAL A 407 -28.57 9.18 -17.92
N LEU A 408 -27.72 8.19 -18.15
CA LEU A 408 -27.63 6.98 -17.32
C LEU A 408 -27.16 7.26 -15.89
N TRP A 409 -26.34 8.30 -15.68
CA TRP A 409 -25.92 8.70 -14.33
C TRP A 409 -27.07 9.29 -13.52
N THR A 410 -28.01 9.98 -14.18
CA THR A 410 -29.18 10.59 -13.52
C THR A 410 -30.42 9.68 -13.53
N ALA A 411 -30.51 8.79 -14.50
CA ALA A 411 -31.63 7.88 -14.71
C ALA A 411 -31.12 6.46 -15.07
N PRO A 412 -30.60 5.67 -14.11
CA PRO A 412 -30.04 4.33 -14.38
C PRO A 412 -31.00 3.36 -15.08
N GLN A 413 -32.31 3.55 -14.91
CA GLN A 413 -33.35 2.74 -15.56
C GLN A 413 -33.36 2.88 -17.09
N ALA A 414 -32.85 4.01 -17.63
CA ALA A 414 -32.74 4.23 -19.07
C ALA A 414 -31.74 3.27 -19.75
N ARG A 415 -30.99 2.48 -18.98
CA ARG A 415 -30.03 1.49 -19.50
C ARG A 415 -30.67 0.46 -20.44
N VAL A 416 -31.94 0.13 -20.23
CA VAL A 416 -32.71 -0.77 -21.12
C VAL A 416 -32.79 -0.21 -22.57
N LEU A 417 -32.67 1.11 -22.71
CA LEU A 417 -32.78 1.78 -24.01
C LEU A 417 -31.43 1.97 -24.73
N THR A 418 -30.32 1.63 -24.11
CA THR A 418 -28.97 1.91 -24.66
C THR A 418 -28.69 1.22 -25.98
N SER A 419 -29.34 0.09 -26.27
CA SER A 419 -29.24 -0.63 -27.52
C SER A 419 -30.25 -0.18 -28.58
N SER A 420 -31.11 0.83 -28.28
CA SER A 420 -32.13 1.28 -29.21
C SER A 420 -31.52 2.04 -30.40
N PRO A 421 -32.14 1.96 -31.60
CA PRO A 421 -31.72 2.73 -32.77
C PRO A 421 -31.64 4.23 -32.51
N ALA A 422 -32.51 4.79 -31.68
CA ALA A 422 -32.50 6.21 -31.31
C ALA A 422 -31.20 6.59 -30.57
N VAL A 423 -30.76 5.77 -29.62
CA VAL A 423 -29.49 5.99 -28.90
C VAL A 423 -28.30 5.92 -29.89
N GLN A 424 -28.30 4.97 -30.83
CA GLN A 424 -27.25 4.86 -31.83
C GLN A 424 -27.19 6.10 -32.75
N VAL A 425 -28.34 6.65 -33.14
CA VAL A 425 -28.40 7.90 -33.90
C VAL A 425 -27.84 9.08 -33.09
N VAL A 426 -28.17 9.17 -31.81
CA VAL A 426 -27.62 10.22 -30.92
C VAL A 426 -26.10 10.09 -30.81
N ARG A 427 -25.57 8.88 -30.57
CA ARG A 427 -24.12 8.62 -30.53
C ARG A 427 -23.44 8.96 -31.84
N TRP A 428 -24.01 8.56 -32.97
CA TRP A 428 -23.51 8.91 -34.29
C TRP A 428 -23.48 10.44 -34.53
N ALA A 429 -24.57 11.14 -34.16
CA ALA A 429 -24.65 12.60 -34.27
C ALA A 429 -23.57 13.29 -33.42
N GLN A 430 -23.35 12.83 -32.21
CA GLN A 430 -22.32 13.36 -31.31
C GLN A 430 -20.91 13.13 -31.87
N ALA A 431 -20.65 11.98 -32.47
CA ALA A 431 -19.38 11.70 -33.11
C ALA A 431 -19.09 12.65 -34.28
N ARG A 432 -20.15 13.06 -35.01
CA ARG A 432 -20.06 13.97 -36.15
C ARG A 432 -20.05 15.45 -35.74
N PHE A 433 -20.68 15.80 -34.63
CA PHE A 433 -20.83 17.17 -34.16
C PHE A 433 -20.31 17.32 -32.71
N PRO A 434 -18.98 17.31 -32.52
CA PRO A 434 -18.35 17.37 -31.18
C PRO A 434 -18.76 18.59 -30.34
N ALA A 435 -19.19 19.68 -31.02
CA ALA A 435 -19.64 20.92 -30.34
C ALA A 435 -20.88 20.72 -29.43
N LEU A 436 -21.57 19.60 -29.54
CA LEU A 436 -22.70 19.26 -28.67
C LEU A 436 -22.26 18.75 -27.28
N LEU A 437 -20.98 18.49 -27.07
CA LEU A 437 -20.43 18.00 -25.82
C LEU A 437 -19.37 18.98 -25.29
N PRO A 438 -19.63 19.71 -24.21
CA PRO A 438 -18.63 20.57 -23.60
C PRO A 438 -17.60 19.74 -22.79
N GLY A 439 -16.54 19.29 -23.43
CA GLY A 439 -15.50 18.49 -22.83
C GLY A 439 -15.82 16.98 -22.74
N GLY A 440 -14.88 16.21 -22.29
CA GLY A 440 -14.98 14.75 -22.12
C GLY A 440 -13.67 14.03 -22.38
N VAL A 441 -13.67 12.74 -22.12
CA VAL A 441 -12.57 11.84 -22.47
C VAL A 441 -12.77 11.34 -23.90
N THR A 442 -11.71 11.31 -24.65
CA THR A 442 -11.62 10.65 -25.98
C THR A 442 -10.42 9.71 -25.94
N ASP A 443 -10.56 8.54 -26.49
CA ASP A 443 -9.45 7.67 -26.84
C ASP A 443 -9.36 7.67 -28.37
N SER A 444 -8.33 8.29 -28.90
CA SER A 444 -8.17 8.45 -30.35
C SER A 444 -7.68 7.20 -31.05
N HIS A 445 -7.12 6.23 -30.32
CA HIS A 445 -6.55 5.00 -30.87
C HIS A 445 -6.93 3.78 -30.01
N PRO A 446 -8.22 3.46 -29.87
CA PRO A 446 -8.66 2.37 -29.00
C PRO A 446 -8.12 1.02 -29.49
N LEU A 447 -7.74 0.16 -28.57
CA LEU A 447 -7.26 -1.18 -28.88
C LEU A 447 -8.44 -2.12 -29.17
N MET A 448 -8.29 -2.99 -30.18
CA MET A 448 -9.29 -4.01 -30.56
C MET A 448 -9.32 -5.20 -29.62
N SER A 449 -8.23 -5.46 -28.93
CA SER A 449 -8.13 -6.56 -27.97
C SER A 449 -7.45 -6.09 -26.67
N PRO A 450 -7.82 -6.68 -25.54
CA PRO A 450 -7.18 -6.32 -24.28
C PRO A 450 -5.70 -6.69 -24.30
N PRO A 451 -4.81 -5.83 -23.77
CA PRO A 451 -3.43 -6.20 -23.51
C PRO A 451 -3.35 -7.49 -22.67
N GLN A 452 -2.24 -8.22 -22.79
CA GLN A 452 -2.02 -9.38 -21.94
C GLN A 452 -2.18 -9.00 -20.48
N PRO A 453 -2.89 -9.81 -19.67
CA PRO A 453 -3.07 -9.51 -18.26
C PRO A 453 -1.70 -9.38 -17.58
N PRO A 454 -1.55 -8.42 -16.67
CA PRO A 454 -0.35 -8.33 -15.84
C PRO A 454 -0.05 -9.65 -15.14
N ARG A 455 1.21 -9.94 -14.90
CA ARG A 455 1.58 -11.10 -14.06
C ARG A 455 1.07 -10.86 -12.65
N GLU A 456 0.28 -11.78 -12.16
CA GLU A 456 -0.17 -11.72 -10.76
C GLU A 456 0.98 -12.13 -9.82
N PRO A 457 1.07 -11.50 -8.64
CA PRO A 457 1.97 -11.95 -7.59
C PRO A 457 1.75 -13.44 -7.29
N ARG A 458 2.82 -14.17 -7.06
CA ARG A 458 2.70 -15.60 -6.72
C ARG A 458 1.96 -15.75 -5.40
N SER A 459 1.03 -16.66 -5.38
CA SER A 459 0.21 -17.04 -4.20
C SER A 459 1.06 -17.60 -3.06
#